data_96aa3b005e7b378198a10d0681b2cff6
#
_entry.id   96aa3b005e7b378198a10d0681b2cff6
#
_cell.length_a   1.000
_cell.length_b   1.000
_cell.length_c   1.000
_cell.angle_alpha   90.00
_cell.angle_beta   90.00
_cell.angle_gamma   90.00
#
_symmetry.space_group_name_H-M   'P 1'
#
loop_
_entity.id
_entity.type
_entity.pdbx_description
1 polymer ?
#
loop_
_entity_poly.entity_id
_entity_poly.type
_entity_poly.pdbx_seq_one_letter_code
_entity_poly.pdbx_strand_id
1 'polypeptide(L)'
;MNRPWPRVCRAILLAGLALLALGAWSVPPLRAETVHLASGESIQGKIIRVDDTSISIESDKGYGVIQINKSDIILIEYDNRKRDPTRQVGIGYFHRNAPTAASPATSDYGLDALSMKYWLTGTDSVDALLGFYNSSTDNKTNLQVFSLDLRYANVFQRKGMLDIYWGASAGYLGVTDKTNGNNVNDSGSRFGVFLGTELFFVTLPNLGLAAEVGFYTQSVGKRTVTDLSTTTFPTFSARYYF
;
A
#
# COMPACT_ATOMS: atom_id res chain seq x y z
N MET A 1 10.87 35.45 2.24
CA MET A 1 9.49 35.69 2.68
C MET A 1 8.88 34.33 3.07
N ASN A 2 8.78 34.04 4.37
CA ASN A 2 8.20 32.79 4.88
C ASN A 2 6.67 32.90 4.82
N ARG A 3 6.06 32.30 3.80
CA ARG A 3 4.60 32.13 3.81
C ARG A 3 4.26 30.96 4.74
N PRO A 4 3.39 31.16 5.73
CA PRO A 4 2.96 30.08 6.61
C PRO A 4 2.22 29.00 5.78
N TRP A 5 2.47 27.75 6.09
CA TRP A 5 1.79 26.62 5.48
C TRP A 5 0.27 26.80 5.56
N PRO A 6 -0.48 26.54 4.48
CA PRO A 6 -1.93 26.68 4.49
C PRO A 6 -2.53 25.81 5.61
N ARG A 7 -3.55 26.34 6.27
CA ARG A 7 -4.23 25.70 7.42
C ARG A 7 -4.66 24.26 7.15
N VAL A 8 -4.99 23.95 5.88
CA VAL A 8 -5.36 22.62 5.41
C VAL A 8 -4.23 21.60 5.56
N CYS A 9 -2.98 21.97 5.27
CA CYS A 9 -1.81 21.08 5.43
C CYS A 9 -1.58 20.70 6.90
N ARG A 10 -1.79 21.65 7.83
CA ARG A 10 -1.67 21.37 9.26
C ARG A 10 -2.77 20.43 9.75
N ALA A 11 -4.01 20.57 9.26
CA ALA A 11 -5.12 19.71 9.61
C ALA A 11 -4.93 18.27 9.12
N ILE A 12 -4.43 18.07 7.90
CA ILE A 12 -4.14 16.75 7.34
C ILE A 12 -3.00 16.06 8.10
N LEU A 13 -1.95 16.80 8.45
CA LEU A 13 -0.80 16.28 9.21
C LEU A 13 -1.20 15.88 10.64
N LEU A 14 -2.03 16.67 11.30
CA LEU A 14 -2.56 16.38 12.62
C LEU A 14 -3.56 15.21 12.62
N ALA A 15 -4.40 15.09 11.59
CA ALA A 15 -5.31 13.97 11.42
C ALA A 15 -4.55 12.66 11.15
N GLY A 16 -3.48 12.71 10.33
CA GLY A 16 -2.60 11.56 10.08
C GLY A 16 -1.87 11.08 11.34
N LEU A 17 -1.35 12.01 12.15
CA LEU A 17 -0.71 11.71 13.43
C LEU A 17 -1.70 11.16 14.47
N ALA A 18 -2.93 11.67 14.51
CA ALA A 18 -3.97 11.17 15.41
C ALA A 18 -4.42 9.75 15.03
N LEU A 19 -4.53 9.43 13.75
CA LEU A 19 -4.83 8.07 13.25
C LEU A 19 -3.71 7.07 13.59
N LEU A 20 -2.45 7.48 13.49
CA LEU A 20 -1.30 6.66 13.90
C LEU A 20 -1.28 6.39 15.41
N ALA A 21 -1.69 7.37 16.23
CA ALA A 21 -1.75 7.21 17.69
C ALA A 21 -2.90 6.30 18.16
N LEU A 22 -4.02 6.24 17.43
CA LEU A 22 -5.18 5.40 17.77
C LEU A 22 -4.96 3.92 17.37
N GLY A 23 -4.09 3.63 16.38
CA GLY A 23 -3.82 2.27 15.92
C GLY A 23 -2.93 1.41 16.84
N ALA A 24 -2.28 2.00 17.83
CA ALA A 24 -1.27 1.31 18.65
C ALA A 24 -1.84 0.40 19.77
N TRP A 25 -3.16 0.26 19.91
CA TRP A 25 -3.76 -0.31 21.14
C TRP A 25 -4.49 -1.64 21.01
N SER A 26 -4.42 -2.33 19.88
CA SER A 26 -5.05 -3.66 19.77
C SER A 26 -4.13 -4.68 19.10
N VAL A 27 -3.36 -5.42 19.89
CA VAL A 27 -2.69 -6.65 19.45
C VAL A 27 -3.69 -7.80 19.63
N PRO A 28 -4.28 -8.34 18.56
CA PRO A 28 -5.14 -9.52 18.65
C PRO A 28 -4.28 -10.79 18.79
N PRO A 29 -4.79 -11.86 19.44
CA PRO A 29 -4.06 -13.11 19.63
C PRO A 29 -3.80 -13.81 18.28
N LEU A 30 -2.60 -14.39 18.16
CA LEU A 30 -2.18 -15.25 17.03
C LEU A 30 -3.16 -16.43 16.85
N ARG A 31 -3.58 -16.68 15.60
CA ARG A 31 -4.30 -17.91 15.22
C ARG A 31 -3.43 -18.81 14.36
N ALA A 32 -3.69 -20.08 14.47
CA ALA A 32 -2.93 -21.20 14.01
C ALA A 32 -3.04 -21.46 12.51
N GLU A 33 -1.94 -21.91 11.93
CA GLU A 33 -1.89 -22.56 10.63
C GLU A 33 -2.39 -24.00 10.79
N THR A 34 -3.05 -24.55 9.76
CA THR A 34 -3.51 -25.95 9.78
C THR A 34 -2.68 -26.75 8.78
N VAL A 35 -1.98 -27.76 9.27
CA VAL A 35 -1.22 -28.71 8.44
C VAL A 35 -2.03 -29.99 8.30
N HIS A 36 -2.41 -30.32 7.05
CA HIS A 36 -3.11 -31.54 6.71
C HIS A 36 -2.11 -32.63 6.32
N LEU A 37 -2.21 -33.79 7.00
CA LEU A 37 -1.30 -34.89 6.81
C LEU A 37 -1.90 -35.94 5.86
N ALA A 38 -1.02 -36.73 5.26
CA ALA A 38 -1.40 -37.87 4.43
C ALA A 38 -2.19 -38.98 5.20
N SER A 39 -2.08 -39.00 6.53
CA SER A 39 -2.89 -39.83 7.41
C SER A 39 -4.36 -39.42 7.51
N GLY A 40 -4.72 -38.22 6.99
CA GLY A 40 -6.03 -37.61 7.17
C GLY A 40 -6.16 -36.78 8.45
N GLU A 41 -5.12 -36.72 9.27
CA GLU A 41 -5.08 -35.86 10.46
C GLU A 41 -4.77 -34.42 10.09
N SER A 42 -5.21 -33.48 10.96
CA SER A 42 -4.90 -32.06 10.83
C SER A 42 -4.33 -31.52 12.13
N ILE A 43 -3.19 -30.86 12.04
CA ILE A 43 -2.52 -30.25 13.17
C ILE A 43 -2.66 -28.74 13.05
N GLN A 44 -3.24 -28.12 14.09
CA GLN A 44 -3.35 -26.68 14.22
C GLN A 44 -2.25 -26.15 15.13
N GLY A 45 -1.55 -25.12 14.68
CA GLY A 45 -0.47 -24.54 15.44
C GLY A 45 0.28 -23.48 14.63
N LYS A 46 1.29 -22.89 15.23
CA LYS A 46 2.18 -21.92 14.59
C LYS A 46 3.38 -22.63 14.00
N ILE A 47 3.62 -22.49 12.70
CA ILE A 47 4.88 -22.96 12.10
C ILE A 47 6.01 -22.06 12.60
N ILE A 48 6.95 -22.65 13.35
CA ILE A 48 8.08 -21.94 13.96
C ILE A 48 9.38 -22.16 13.20
N ARG A 49 9.47 -23.25 12.41
CA ARG A 49 10.66 -23.56 11.63
C ARG A 49 10.32 -24.41 10.40
N VAL A 50 11.00 -24.15 9.30
CA VAL A 50 10.91 -24.91 8.06
C VAL A 50 12.32 -25.31 7.67
N ASP A 51 12.64 -26.60 7.72
CA ASP A 51 13.89 -27.19 7.25
C ASP A 51 13.70 -27.82 5.87
N ASP A 52 14.76 -28.34 5.25
CA ASP A 52 14.67 -28.95 3.90
C ASP A 52 13.72 -30.16 3.86
N THR A 53 13.68 -30.94 4.92
CA THR A 53 12.92 -32.20 5.00
C THR A 53 11.76 -32.17 5.96
N SER A 54 11.66 -31.18 6.85
CA SER A 54 10.66 -31.14 7.91
C SER A 54 10.15 -29.75 8.20
N ILE A 55 9.00 -29.68 8.89
CA ILE A 55 8.40 -28.46 9.44
C ILE A 55 8.18 -28.68 10.93
N SER A 56 8.53 -27.68 11.74
CA SER A 56 8.23 -27.65 13.17
C SER A 56 7.06 -26.74 13.42
N ILE A 57 6.00 -27.28 14.05
CA ILE A 57 4.78 -26.57 14.40
C ILE A 57 4.59 -26.57 15.92
N GLU A 58 4.39 -25.41 16.51
CA GLU A 58 3.98 -25.27 17.90
C GLU A 58 2.46 -25.40 17.97
N SER A 59 1.99 -26.51 18.55
CA SER A 59 0.57 -26.87 18.57
C SER A 59 -0.23 -25.98 19.51
N ASP A 60 -1.35 -25.44 19.03
CA ASP A 60 -2.32 -24.67 19.85
C ASP A 60 -2.99 -25.50 20.93
N LYS A 61 -3.01 -26.84 20.76
CA LYS A 61 -3.60 -27.75 21.75
C LYS A 61 -2.68 -28.09 22.91
N GLY A 62 -1.54 -27.43 23.02
CA GLY A 62 -0.62 -27.62 24.13
C GLY A 62 0.29 -28.84 24.04
N TYR A 63 0.36 -29.50 22.88
CA TYR A 63 1.26 -30.65 22.66
C TYR A 63 2.73 -30.25 22.49
N GLY A 64 3.04 -28.96 22.63
CA GLY A 64 4.39 -28.43 22.40
C GLY A 64 4.75 -28.33 20.92
N VAL A 65 6.06 -28.46 20.63
CA VAL A 65 6.57 -28.40 19.25
C VAL A 65 6.53 -29.80 18.64
N ILE A 66 5.80 -29.92 17.52
CA ILE A 66 5.68 -31.15 16.73
C ILE A 66 6.49 -30.97 15.46
N GLN A 67 7.38 -31.93 15.19
CA GLN A 67 8.14 -32.00 13.93
C GLN A 67 7.45 -32.94 12.95
N ILE A 68 7.17 -32.47 11.72
CA ILE A 68 6.45 -33.20 10.68
C ILE A 68 7.32 -33.27 9.45
N ASN A 69 7.49 -34.48 8.86
CA ASN A 69 8.20 -34.60 7.60
C ASN A 69 7.37 -34.00 6.46
N LYS A 70 8.03 -33.29 5.54
CA LYS A 70 7.35 -32.69 4.39
C LYS A 70 6.66 -33.72 3.47
N SER A 71 7.20 -34.97 3.42
CA SER A 71 6.59 -36.09 2.71
C SER A 71 5.20 -36.46 3.20
N ASP A 72 4.92 -36.18 4.48
CA ASP A 72 3.66 -36.56 5.14
C ASP A 72 2.62 -35.44 5.07
N ILE A 73 2.97 -34.30 4.47
CA ILE A 73 2.11 -33.12 4.35
C ILE A 73 1.44 -33.11 2.97
N ILE A 74 0.11 -33.09 2.96
CA ILE A 74 -0.69 -32.90 1.74
C ILE A 74 -0.92 -31.43 1.46
N LEU A 75 -1.28 -30.65 2.51
CA LEU A 75 -1.67 -29.27 2.38
C LEU A 75 -1.31 -28.50 3.67
N ILE A 76 -0.81 -27.31 3.51
CA ILE A 76 -0.69 -26.33 4.60
C ILE A 76 -1.70 -25.23 4.32
N GLU A 77 -2.74 -25.17 5.14
CA GLU A 77 -3.64 -24.02 5.18
C GLU A 77 -3.03 -23.00 6.14
N TYR A 78 -2.46 -21.97 5.57
CA TYR A 78 -2.10 -20.80 6.36
C TYR A 78 -3.39 -20.10 6.79
N ASP A 79 -3.53 -19.73 8.07
CA ASP A 79 -4.65 -18.88 8.49
C ASP A 79 -4.51 -17.51 7.83
N ASN A 80 -5.01 -17.44 6.61
CA ASN A 80 -4.93 -16.30 5.70
C ASN A 80 -5.71 -15.08 6.21
N ARG A 81 -6.34 -15.17 7.39
CA ARG A 81 -7.12 -14.08 7.95
C ARG A 81 -6.30 -13.09 8.76
N LYS A 82 -5.04 -13.42 9.07
CA LYS A 82 -4.18 -12.54 9.84
C LYS A 82 -2.79 -12.51 9.24
N ARG A 83 -2.38 -11.34 8.82
CA ARG A 83 -1.00 -11.05 8.50
C ARG A 83 -0.16 -11.26 9.76
N ASP A 84 1.07 -11.71 9.59
CA ASP A 84 2.06 -11.76 10.68
C ASP A 84 2.12 -10.40 11.38
N PRO A 85 1.74 -10.30 12.67
CA PRO A 85 1.73 -9.03 13.39
C PRO A 85 3.12 -8.40 13.51
N THR A 86 4.19 -9.17 13.25
CA THR A 86 5.57 -8.65 13.24
C THR A 86 5.89 -7.87 11.97
N ARG A 87 5.05 -7.96 10.91
CA ARG A 87 5.25 -7.31 9.60
C ARG A 87 4.26 -6.19 9.37
N GLN A 88 4.22 -5.24 10.28
CA GLN A 88 3.22 -4.18 10.26
C GLN A 88 3.58 -3.01 9.36
N VAL A 89 4.86 -2.78 9.10
CA VAL A 89 5.33 -1.63 8.31
C VAL A 89 5.85 -2.09 6.97
N GLY A 90 5.33 -1.53 5.89
CA GLY A 90 5.83 -1.71 4.54
C GLY A 90 6.39 -0.42 3.98
N ILE A 91 7.59 -0.47 3.42
CA ILE A 91 8.20 0.66 2.71
C ILE A 91 8.43 0.24 1.27
N GLY A 92 8.13 1.11 0.32
CA GLY A 92 8.27 0.75 -1.06
C GLY A 92 8.05 1.87 -2.05
N TYR A 93 7.93 1.46 -3.29
CA TYR A 93 7.71 2.30 -4.45
C TYR A 93 6.28 2.15 -4.95
N PHE A 94 5.70 3.25 -5.35
CA PHE A 94 4.36 3.33 -5.90
C PHE A 94 4.40 4.14 -7.20
N HIS A 95 3.90 3.56 -8.27
CA HIS A 95 3.82 4.20 -9.57
C HIS A 95 2.37 4.34 -10.02
N ARG A 96 2.00 5.54 -10.41
CA ARG A 96 0.69 5.86 -10.97
C ARG A 96 0.84 6.64 -12.25
N ASN A 97 0.21 6.18 -13.31
CA ASN A 97 -0.09 7.03 -14.45
C ASN A 97 -1.35 7.84 -14.13
N ALA A 98 -1.22 9.13 -13.97
CA ALA A 98 -2.34 10.01 -13.73
C ALA A 98 -2.24 11.22 -14.66
N PRO A 99 -3.32 11.58 -15.37
CA PRO A 99 -3.37 12.86 -16.03
C PRO A 99 -3.27 13.94 -14.96
N THR A 100 -2.42 14.91 -15.19
CA THR A 100 -2.31 16.04 -14.28
C THR A 100 -3.22 17.18 -14.75
N ALA A 101 -4.03 17.69 -13.84
CA ALA A 101 -4.77 18.94 -14.06
C ALA A 101 -3.84 20.13 -14.35
N ALA A 102 -2.54 19.96 -14.21
CA ALA A 102 -1.54 20.99 -14.30
C ALA A 102 -1.15 21.38 -15.73
N SER A 103 -1.34 20.51 -16.72
CA SER A 103 -0.98 20.86 -18.11
C SER A 103 -2.10 20.55 -19.08
N PRO A 104 -2.52 21.53 -19.91
CA PRO A 104 -3.58 21.34 -20.89
C PRO A 104 -3.16 20.58 -22.14
N ALA A 105 -1.90 20.31 -22.34
CA ALA A 105 -1.41 20.02 -23.68
C ALA A 105 -0.80 18.63 -23.87
N THR A 106 -0.30 17.98 -22.83
CA THR A 106 0.49 16.78 -23.12
C THR A 106 0.63 15.87 -21.91
N SER A 107 0.37 14.61 -22.20
CA SER A 107 0.95 13.42 -21.58
C SER A 107 0.54 13.11 -20.14
N ASP A 108 0.14 11.89 -20.02
CA ASP A 108 0.09 11.11 -18.79
C ASP A 108 1.46 11.17 -18.12
N TYR A 109 1.57 11.90 -17.03
CA TYR A 109 2.77 11.90 -16.22
C TYR A 109 2.67 10.76 -15.22
N GLY A 110 3.63 9.84 -15.28
CA GLY A 110 3.84 8.90 -14.19
C GLY A 110 4.22 9.67 -12.93
N LEU A 111 3.45 9.54 -11.87
CA LEU A 111 3.81 10.05 -10.56
C LEU A 111 4.42 8.92 -9.74
N ASP A 112 5.73 9.01 -9.56
CA ASP A 112 6.48 8.11 -8.70
C ASP A 112 6.41 8.60 -7.27
N ALA A 113 6.13 7.70 -6.35
CA ALA A 113 6.00 8.02 -4.94
C ALA A 113 6.70 6.98 -4.05
N LEU A 114 7.30 7.45 -2.98
CA LEU A 114 7.65 6.63 -1.84
C LEU A 114 6.36 6.26 -1.11
N SER A 115 6.16 4.97 -0.84
CA SER A 115 5.03 4.42 -0.11
C SER A 115 5.49 3.95 1.27
N MET A 116 4.75 4.34 2.30
CA MET A 116 4.89 3.83 3.65
C MET A 116 3.53 3.34 4.14
N LYS A 117 3.35 2.01 4.15
CA LYS A 117 2.11 1.34 4.53
C LYS A 117 2.22 0.79 5.95
N TYR A 118 1.19 1.01 6.74
CA TYR A 118 1.06 0.47 8.09
C TYR A 118 -0.23 -0.33 8.22
N TRP A 119 -0.13 -1.55 8.73
CA TRP A 119 -1.27 -2.42 8.99
C TRP A 119 -1.83 -2.12 10.38
N LEU A 120 -3.05 -1.61 10.43
CA LEU A 120 -3.79 -1.33 11.67
C LEU A 120 -4.32 -2.63 12.28
N THR A 121 -4.77 -3.53 11.42
CA THR A 121 -5.31 -4.85 11.78
C THR A 121 -4.81 -5.91 10.80
N GLY A 122 -5.28 -7.14 10.91
CA GLY A 122 -4.99 -8.17 9.89
C GLY A 122 -5.56 -7.86 8.51
N THR A 123 -6.53 -6.95 8.40
CA THR A 123 -7.23 -6.61 7.15
C THR A 123 -7.14 -5.14 6.77
N ASP A 124 -6.96 -4.25 7.74
CA ASP A 124 -7.00 -2.80 7.53
C ASP A 124 -5.61 -2.20 7.51
N SER A 125 -5.37 -1.30 6.60
CA SER A 125 -4.09 -0.60 6.48
C SER A 125 -4.26 0.87 6.13
N VAL A 126 -3.29 1.67 6.54
CA VAL A 126 -3.09 3.04 6.07
C VAL A 126 -1.78 3.12 5.31
N ASP A 127 -1.72 3.95 4.28
CA ASP A 127 -0.55 4.11 3.42
C ASP A 127 -0.35 5.61 3.15
N ALA A 128 0.84 6.11 3.43
CA ALA A 128 1.27 7.46 3.10
C ALA A 128 2.12 7.40 1.83
N LEU A 129 1.75 8.17 0.82
CA LEU A 129 2.50 8.30 -0.42
C LEU A 129 3.10 9.69 -0.52
N LEU A 130 4.41 9.76 -0.73
CA LEU A 130 5.15 10.99 -0.97
C LEU A 130 5.69 10.96 -2.40
N GLY A 131 5.09 11.74 -3.29
CA GLY A 131 5.44 11.79 -4.70
C GLY A 131 6.14 13.09 -5.08
N PHE A 132 7.10 12.96 -6.00
CA PHE A 132 7.78 14.08 -6.59
C PHE A 132 8.01 13.84 -8.07
N TYR A 133 7.68 14.82 -8.89
CA TYR A 133 7.92 14.80 -10.32
C TYR A 133 8.57 16.10 -10.77
N ASN A 134 9.58 16.00 -11.61
CA ASN A 134 10.25 17.16 -12.21
C ASN A 134 10.48 16.87 -13.69
N SER A 135 9.95 17.75 -14.54
CA SER A 135 10.19 17.71 -15.99
C SER A 135 10.72 19.05 -16.45
N SER A 136 11.83 19.01 -17.16
CA SER A 136 12.42 20.18 -17.79
C SER A 136 12.61 19.90 -19.29
N THR A 137 12.05 20.75 -20.13
CA THR A 137 12.15 20.64 -21.59
C THR A 137 12.74 21.95 -22.14
N ASP A 138 13.90 21.84 -22.79
CA ASP A 138 14.55 22.90 -23.59
C ASP A 138 14.60 24.30 -22.96
N ASN A 139 14.97 24.39 -21.68
CA ASN A 139 15.12 25.67 -20.93
C ASN A 139 13.86 26.57 -20.89
N LYS A 140 12.73 26.13 -21.44
CA LYS A 140 11.51 26.93 -21.55
C LYS A 140 10.35 26.46 -20.67
N THR A 141 10.35 25.20 -20.30
CA THR A 141 9.28 24.62 -19.50
C THR A 141 9.88 23.81 -18.37
N ASN A 142 9.56 24.15 -17.15
CA ASN A 142 9.94 23.37 -15.97
C ASN A 142 8.68 23.14 -15.14
N LEU A 143 8.21 21.89 -15.13
CA LEU A 143 7.06 21.46 -14.35
C LEU A 143 7.54 20.65 -13.15
N GLN A 144 7.23 21.13 -11.96
CA GLN A 144 7.48 20.44 -10.70
C GLN A 144 6.15 20.10 -10.05
N VAL A 145 5.97 18.83 -9.68
CA VAL A 145 4.79 18.38 -8.97
C VAL A 145 5.24 17.70 -7.68
N PHE A 146 4.66 18.13 -6.59
CA PHE A 146 4.77 17.47 -5.28
C PHE A 146 3.42 16.92 -4.89
N SER A 147 3.38 15.70 -4.36
CA SER A 147 2.14 15.10 -3.85
C SER A 147 2.35 14.45 -2.50
N LEU A 148 1.34 14.57 -1.67
CA LEU A 148 1.21 13.83 -0.42
C LEU A 148 -0.19 13.23 -0.39
N ASP A 149 -0.28 11.90 -0.35
CA ASP A 149 -1.56 11.20 -0.26
C ASP A 149 -1.59 10.35 1.01
N LEU A 150 -2.73 10.34 1.66
CA LEU A 150 -3.07 9.39 2.69
C LEU A 150 -4.14 8.44 2.14
N ARG A 151 -3.94 7.14 2.35
CA ARG A 151 -4.79 6.08 1.81
C ARG A 151 -5.20 5.13 2.94
N TYR A 152 -6.43 4.66 2.86
CA TYR A 152 -6.94 3.56 3.66
C TYR A 152 -7.25 2.40 2.72
N ALA A 153 -6.92 1.18 3.11
CA ALA A 153 -7.29 -0.03 2.38
C ALA A 153 -7.77 -1.13 3.33
N ASN A 154 -8.79 -1.86 2.88
CA ASN A 154 -9.36 -3.00 3.59
C ASN A 154 -9.31 -4.24 2.70
N VAL A 155 -8.66 -5.30 3.18
CA VAL A 155 -8.60 -6.61 2.53
C VAL A 155 -9.88 -7.35 2.84
N PHE A 156 -10.73 -7.55 1.85
CA PHE A 156 -11.98 -8.27 1.98
C PHE A 156 -11.88 -9.74 1.54
N GLN A 157 -10.86 -10.09 0.78
CA GLN A 157 -10.61 -11.47 0.37
C GLN A 157 -9.11 -11.77 0.38
N ARG A 158 -8.76 -12.92 0.92
CA ARG A 158 -7.39 -13.44 0.93
C ARG A 158 -7.39 -14.88 0.44
N LYS A 159 -6.52 -15.18 -0.53
CA LYS A 159 -6.34 -16.53 -1.08
C LYS A 159 -4.84 -16.84 -1.15
N GLY A 160 -4.35 -17.64 -0.21
CA GLY A 160 -2.93 -17.94 -0.14
C GLY A 160 -2.09 -16.68 -0.02
N MET A 161 -1.28 -16.43 -1.02
CA MET A 161 -0.38 -15.28 -1.10
C MET A 161 -0.99 -14.04 -1.75
N LEU A 162 -2.28 -14.05 -2.09
CA LEU A 162 -2.97 -12.97 -2.78
C LEU A 162 -3.98 -12.30 -1.85
N ASP A 163 -3.76 -11.02 -1.57
CA ASP A 163 -4.73 -10.14 -0.91
C ASP A 163 -5.53 -9.38 -1.97
N ILE A 164 -6.85 -9.35 -1.85
CA ILE A 164 -7.76 -8.54 -2.67
C ILE A 164 -8.38 -7.50 -1.74
N TYR A 165 -8.23 -6.23 -2.11
CA TYR A 165 -8.63 -5.13 -1.25
C TYR A 165 -9.32 -4.01 -2.01
N TRP A 166 -10.11 -3.22 -1.29
CA TRP A 166 -10.60 -1.93 -1.73
C TRP A 166 -10.04 -0.83 -0.85
N GLY A 167 -10.08 0.39 -1.32
CA GLY A 167 -9.59 1.51 -0.54
C GLY A 167 -10.06 2.86 -1.03
N ALA A 168 -9.72 3.85 -0.22
CA ALA A 168 -9.96 5.25 -0.53
C ALA A 168 -8.69 6.06 -0.26
N SER A 169 -8.54 7.19 -0.94
CA SER A 169 -7.40 8.09 -0.79
C SER A 169 -7.83 9.54 -0.74
N ALA A 170 -7.10 10.33 0.02
CA ALA A 170 -7.17 11.78 0.02
C ALA A 170 -5.75 12.33 -0.01
N GLY A 171 -5.53 13.36 -0.83
CA GLY A 171 -4.19 13.89 -1.01
C GLY A 171 -4.15 15.36 -1.35
N TYR A 172 -2.95 15.90 -1.25
CA TYR A 172 -2.59 17.24 -1.62
C TYR A 172 -1.62 17.23 -2.81
N LEU A 173 -1.81 18.16 -3.73
CA LEU A 173 -0.95 18.39 -4.88
C LEU A 173 -0.43 19.82 -4.84
N GLY A 174 0.88 19.98 -4.98
CA GLY A 174 1.52 21.27 -5.25
C GLY A 174 2.13 21.24 -6.64
N VAL A 175 1.83 22.21 -7.46
CA VAL A 175 2.32 22.31 -8.84
C VAL A 175 3.02 23.64 -9.02
N THR A 176 4.24 23.58 -9.53
CA THR A 176 4.99 24.76 -9.95
C THR A 176 5.28 24.62 -11.44
N ASP A 177 4.70 25.49 -12.24
CA ASP A 177 4.94 25.56 -13.67
C ASP A 177 5.72 26.84 -14.00
N LYS A 178 6.90 26.69 -14.58
CA LYS A 178 7.78 27.77 -15.04
C LYS A 178 7.84 27.72 -16.55
N THR A 179 6.79 28.20 -17.20
CA THR A 179 6.72 28.24 -18.67
C THR A 179 6.93 29.68 -19.17
N ASN A 180 7.88 29.86 -20.07
CA ASN A 180 8.15 31.13 -20.73
C ASN A 180 8.38 32.35 -19.79
N GLY A 181 9.04 32.09 -18.65
CA GLY A 181 9.33 33.15 -17.67
C GLY A 181 8.18 33.47 -16.70
N ASN A 182 7.02 32.89 -16.87
CA ASN A 182 5.91 32.97 -15.94
C ASN A 182 6.00 31.83 -14.89
N ASN A 183 5.98 32.22 -13.63
CA ASN A 183 5.90 31.25 -12.54
C ASN A 183 4.45 31.12 -12.07
N VAL A 184 3.83 29.99 -12.34
CA VAL A 184 2.49 29.64 -11.81
C VAL A 184 2.68 28.64 -10.70
N ASN A 185 2.25 28.98 -9.49
CA ASN A 185 2.24 28.09 -8.33
C ASN A 185 0.80 27.83 -7.96
N ASP A 186 0.36 26.63 -8.25
CA ASP A 186 -0.99 26.15 -7.91
C ASP A 186 -0.93 25.03 -6.89
N SER A 187 -2.00 24.89 -6.14
CA SER A 187 -2.17 23.78 -5.21
C SER A 187 -3.57 23.21 -5.34
N GLY A 188 -3.71 21.96 -4.94
CA GLY A 188 -4.96 21.29 -5.08
C GLY A 188 -5.14 20.10 -4.16
N SER A 189 -6.27 19.45 -4.31
CA SER A 189 -6.61 18.22 -3.60
C SER A 189 -6.89 17.10 -4.58
N ARG A 190 -6.67 15.88 -4.10
CA ARG A 190 -6.99 14.66 -4.83
C ARG A 190 -7.75 13.72 -3.92
N PHE A 191 -8.80 13.10 -4.47
CA PHE A 191 -9.58 12.07 -3.81
C PHE A 191 -9.72 10.88 -4.75
N GLY A 192 -9.81 9.69 -4.19
CA GLY A 192 -9.98 8.50 -5.01
C GLY A 192 -10.52 7.31 -4.24
N VAL A 193 -11.08 6.38 -5.00
CA VAL A 193 -11.45 5.04 -4.54
C VAL A 193 -10.82 4.03 -5.48
N PHE A 194 -10.37 2.90 -4.95
CA PHE A 194 -9.64 1.91 -5.72
C PHE A 194 -9.93 0.49 -5.27
N LEU A 195 -9.74 -0.43 -6.20
CA LEU A 195 -9.66 -1.87 -5.98
C LEU A 195 -8.27 -2.33 -6.36
N GLY A 196 -7.72 -3.26 -5.61
CA GLY A 196 -6.38 -3.76 -5.87
C GLY A 196 -6.16 -5.19 -5.42
N THR A 197 -5.04 -5.70 -5.87
CA THR A 197 -4.50 -6.98 -5.44
C THR A 197 -3.06 -6.80 -4.99
N GLU A 198 -2.66 -7.49 -3.93
CA GLU A 198 -1.27 -7.52 -3.48
C GLU A 198 -0.81 -8.98 -3.38
N LEU A 199 0.21 -9.32 -4.13
CA LEU A 199 0.80 -10.66 -4.22
C LEU A 199 2.06 -10.71 -3.35
N PHE A 200 2.15 -11.74 -2.52
CA PHE A 200 3.33 -12.08 -1.74
C PHE A 200 3.97 -13.35 -2.29
N PHE A 201 5.27 -13.48 -2.15
CA PHE A 201 5.99 -14.66 -2.66
C PHE A 201 6.31 -15.61 -1.51
N VAL A 202 6.18 -16.92 -1.74
CA VAL A 202 6.52 -17.95 -0.75
C VAL A 202 7.98 -17.83 -0.31
N THR A 203 8.87 -17.56 -1.25
CA THR A 203 10.32 -17.44 -1.00
C THR A 203 10.74 -16.08 -0.46
N LEU A 204 9.91 -15.05 -0.68
CA LEU A 204 10.13 -13.67 -0.24
C LEU A 204 8.85 -13.11 0.40
N PRO A 205 8.44 -13.65 1.55
CA PRO A 205 7.16 -13.34 2.16
C PRO A 205 7.04 -11.88 2.65
N ASN A 206 8.18 -11.19 2.71
CA ASN A 206 8.25 -9.77 3.06
C ASN A 206 8.07 -8.84 1.85
N LEU A 207 8.12 -9.38 0.62
CA LEU A 207 7.95 -8.58 -0.59
C LEU A 207 6.50 -8.69 -1.08
N GLY A 208 5.81 -7.56 -1.12
CA GLY A 208 4.48 -7.42 -1.72
C GLY A 208 4.56 -6.67 -3.05
N LEU A 209 3.96 -7.24 -4.09
CA LEU A 209 3.72 -6.56 -5.36
C LEU A 209 2.22 -6.31 -5.50
N ALA A 210 1.84 -5.06 -5.70
CA ALA A 210 0.43 -4.74 -5.85
C ALA A 210 0.12 -4.10 -7.20
N ALA A 211 -1.09 -4.38 -7.69
CA ALA A 211 -1.69 -3.74 -8.85
C ALA A 211 -3.07 -3.20 -8.46
N GLU A 212 -3.40 -2.00 -8.90
CA GLU A 212 -4.63 -1.30 -8.53
C GLU A 212 -5.28 -0.64 -9.74
N VAL A 213 -6.60 -0.60 -9.68
CA VAL A 213 -7.44 0.20 -10.57
C VAL A 213 -8.36 1.08 -9.73
N GLY A 214 -8.61 2.31 -10.15
CA GLY A 214 -9.42 3.19 -9.33
C GLY A 214 -9.87 4.45 -10.03
N PHE A 215 -10.88 5.07 -9.44
CA PHE A 215 -11.37 6.39 -9.79
C PHE A 215 -10.69 7.45 -8.95
N TYR A 216 -10.15 8.46 -9.61
CA TYR A 216 -9.52 9.59 -8.93
C TYR A 216 -10.06 10.90 -9.49
N THR A 217 -10.36 11.82 -8.61
CA THR A 217 -10.64 13.20 -8.96
C THR A 217 -9.58 14.10 -8.33
N GLN A 218 -9.05 15.00 -9.12
CA GLN A 218 -8.06 15.97 -8.66
C GLN A 218 -8.46 17.38 -9.10
N SER A 219 -8.28 18.33 -8.21
CA SER A 219 -8.57 19.73 -8.47
C SER A 219 -7.31 20.54 -8.16
N VAL A 220 -6.78 21.26 -9.15
CA VAL A 220 -5.60 22.11 -9.01
C VAL A 220 -5.92 23.48 -9.60
N GLY A 221 -5.78 24.52 -8.78
CA GLY A 221 -6.20 25.87 -9.17
C GLY A 221 -7.68 25.92 -9.54
N LYS A 222 -7.99 26.30 -10.78
CA LYS A 222 -9.36 26.36 -11.32
C LYS A 222 -9.77 25.12 -12.13
N ARG A 223 -8.91 24.12 -12.20
CA ARG A 223 -9.14 22.91 -13.02
C ARG A 223 -9.48 21.74 -12.16
N THR A 224 -10.46 20.97 -12.60
CA THR A 224 -10.81 19.67 -12.02
C THR A 224 -10.74 18.63 -13.11
N VAL A 225 -10.03 17.54 -12.83
CA VAL A 225 -9.94 16.37 -13.71
C VAL A 225 -10.40 15.16 -12.93
N THR A 226 -11.28 14.38 -13.53
CA THR A 226 -11.67 13.06 -13.02
C THR A 226 -11.18 12.00 -13.98
N ASP A 227 -10.47 11.04 -13.47
CA ASP A 227 -9.84 9.99 -14.26
C ASP A 227 -10.14 8.60 -13.69
N LEU A 228 -10.25 7.64 -14.62
CA LEU A 228 -10.26 6.23 -14.31
C LEU A 228 -8.86 5.69 -14.59
N SER A 229 -8.12 5.28 -13.59
CA SER A 229 -6.72 4.84 -13.71
C SER A 229 -6.53 3.59 -14.58
N THR A 230 -7.57 3.16 -15.30
CA THR A 230 -7.53 2.03 -16.22
C THR A 230 -7.20 2.41 -17.66
N THR A 231 -7.16 3.72 -18.01
CA THR A 231 -7.15 4.12 -19.43
C THR A 231 -5.83 3.82 -20.13
N THR A 232 -4.73 3.68 -19.38
CA THR A 232 -3.45 3.35 -20.00
C THR A 232 -2.66 2.27 -19.27
N PHE A 233 -2.63 2.27 -17.93
CA PHE A 233 -1.97 1.22 -17.13
C PHE A 233 -2.53 1.19 -15.69
N PRO A 234 -2.65 0.00 -15.09
CA PRO A 234 -2.95 -0.10 -13.66
C PRO A 234 -1.82 0.55 -12.84
N THR A 235 -2.16 1.04 -11.68
CA THR A 235 -1.18 1.51 -10.70
C THR A 235 -0.41 0.32 -10.15
N PHE A 236 0.90 0.41 -10.06
CA PHE A 236 1.76 -0.64 -9.51
C PHE A 236 2.48 -0.17 -8.27
N SER A 237 2.69 -1.09 -7.36
CA SER A 237 3.58 -0.84 -6.22
C SER A 237 4.36 -2.09 -5.83
N ALA A 238 5.57 -1.86 -5.30
CA ALA A 238 6.40 -2.88 -4.69
C ALA A 238 6.76 -2.40 -3.28
N ARG A 239 6.53 -3.24 -2.26
CA ARG A 239 6.79 -2.91 -0.85
C ARG A 239 7.52 -4.03 -0.16
N TYR A 240 8.47 -3.68 0.67
CA TYR A 240 9.10 -4.60 1.60
C TYR A 240 8.55 -4.36 3.02
N TYR A 241 8.15 -5.43 3.69
CA TYR A 241 7.50 -5.41 4.99
C TYR A 241 8.45 -5.91 6.08
N PHE A 242 8.47 -5.18 7.20
CA PHE A 242 9.30 -5.45 8.37
C PHE A 242 8.47 -5.94 9.55
#